data_10ada493ae6368becad529097145fcce
#
_entry.id   10ada493ae6368becad529097145fcce
#
_cell.length_a   1.000
_cell.length_b   1.000
_cell.length_c   1.000
_cell.angle_alpha   90.00
_cell.angle_beta   90.00
_cell.angle_gamma   90.00
#
_symmetry.space_group_name_H-M   'P 1'
#
loop_
_entity.id
_entity.type
_entity.pdbx_description
1 polymer ?
#
loop_
_entity_poly.entity_id
_entity_poly.type
_entity_poly.pdbx_seq_one_letter_code
_entity_poly.pdbx_strand_id
1 'polypeptide(L)'
;MQTLLKRWTHALLEWLGLTSAASDTLDRWAAFVLVVLAAVVFDLLLQLGIVRGVRRLVERTRAKWDDTLFSVPVLRCMCHILSAILLAVVLPVVFEEKSTGRVIVLRLMQAYIVFSVFRFVNALLYAAFRIAAARPAWQNKPIKGLRQTAQGIALLICTILIISILLDKSPAILLTGLGASAAVLMLIFRDSILGFVSGIQLAANDMLKVGDWISVPKYGADGNVEEVSLTTVKIRNWDNTLVMLSLIHISEPTRLRRIS
;
A
#
# COMPACT_ATOMS: atom_id res chain seq x y z
N MET A 1 12.03 14.91 -34.25
CA MET A 1 11.35 13.66 -33.88
C MET A 1 9.85 13.69 -34.23
N GLN A 2 9.12 14.77 -33.90
CA GLN A 2 7.69 14.93 -34.29
C GLN A 2 7.45 14.87 -35.82
N THR A 3 8.31 15.46 -36.61
CA THR A 3 8.20 15.46 -38.09
C THR A 3 8.41 14.08 -38.72
N LEU A 4 9.29 13.27 -38.14
CA LEU A 4 9.51 11.89 -38.58
C LEU A 4 8.34 10.99 -38.22
N LEU A 5 7.82 11.11 -36.98
CA LEU A 5 6.65 10.34 -36.55
C LEU A 5 5.42 10.69 -37.41
N LYS A 6 5.16 11.97 -37.68
CA LYS A 6 4.09 12.40 -38.58
C LYS A 6 4.25 11.86 -40.00
N ARG A 7 5.46 11.81 -40.54
CA ARG A 7 5.72 11.21 -41.88
C ARG A 7 5.41 9.70 -41.90
N TRP A 8 5.80 8.98 -40.86
CA TRP A 8 5.56 7.54 -40.78
C TRP A 8 4.08 7.21 -40.54
N THR A 9 3.37 8.00 -39.74
CA THR A 9 1.93 7.83 -39.53
C THR A 9 1.14 8.17 -40.76
N HIS A 10 1.48 9.26 -41.50
CA HIS A 10 0.85 9.58 -42.80
C HIS A 10 1.08 8.48 -43.85
N ALA A 11 2.30 7.96 -43.94
CA ALA A 11 2.61 6.90 -44.91
C ALA A 11 1.84 5.58 -44.57
N LEU A 12 1.65 5.27 -43.30
CA LEU A 12 0.87 4.09 -42.86
C LEU A 12 -0.64 4.29 -43.11
N LEU A 13 -1.16 5.51 -42.89
CA LEU A 13 -2.58 5.81 -43.09
C LEU A 13 -2.93 5.92 -44.60
N GLU A 14 -2.02 6.42 -45.41
CA GLU A 14 -2.14 6.37 -46.90
C GLU A 14 -2.15 4.92 -47.40
N TRP A 15 -1.31 4.07 -46.83
CA TRP A 15 -1.28 2.64 -47.16
C TRP A 15 -2.56 1.90 -46.74
N LEU A 16 -3.21 2.34 -45.63
CA LEU A 16 -4.50 1.81 -45.14
C LEU A 16 -5.73 2.44 -45.82
N GLY A 17 -5.57 3.39 -46.76
CA GLY A 17 -6.66 3.99 -47.52
C GLY A 17 -7.56 4.94 -46.73
N LEU A 18 -7.10 5.43 -45.58
CA LEU A 18 -7.87 6.32 -44.66
C LEU A 18 -7.54 7.80 -44.88
N THR A 19 -7.61 8.27 -46.14
CA THR A 19 -7.40 9.68 -46.48
C THR A 19 -8.72 10.43 -46.62
N SER A 20 -9.12 11.20 -45.64
CA SER A 20 -10.10 12.28 -45.76
C SER A 20 -10.04 13.27 -44.62
N ALA A 21 -10.53 14.48 -44.82
CA ALA A 21 -10.38 15.72 -44.08
C ALA A 21 -10.78 15.75 -42.54
N ALA A 22 -11.05 14.63 -41.94
CA ALA A 22 -11.16 14.46 -40.46
C ALA A 22 -9.81 14.12 -39.81
N SER A 23 -8.71 14.32 -40.51
CA SER A 23 -7.43 13.67 -40.36
C SER A 23 -6.63 14.04 -39.08
N ASP A 24 -6.67 15.26 -38.61
CA ASP A 24 -5.76 15.67 -37.52
C ASP A 24 -6.07 15.01 -36.16
N THR A 25 -7.33 14.73 -35.86
CA THR A 25 -7.73 14.02 -34.64
C THR A 25 -7.60 12.51 -34.78
N LEU A 26 -7.95 11.95 -35.94
CA LEU A 26 -7.77 10.52 -36.24
C LEU A 26 -6.28 10.16 -36.33
N ASP A 27 -5.44 11.01 -36.89
CA ASP A 27 -3.98 10.82 -36.97
C ASP A 27 -3.34 10.78 -35.59
N ARG A 28 -3.82 11.62 -34.66
CA ARG A 28 -3.32 11.60 -33.25
C ARG A 28 -3.70 10.32 -32.55
N TRP A 29 -4.93 9.86 -32.69
CA TRP A 29 -5.37 8.59 -32.09
C TRP A 29 -4.68 7.38 -32.72
N ALA A 30 -4.48 7.40 -34.04
CA ALA A 30 -3.74 6.35 -34.74
C ALA A 30 -2.28 6.32 -34.27
N ALA A 31 -1.62 7.47 -34.15
CA ALA A 31 -0.27 7.58 -33.62
C ALA A 31 -0.19 7.12 -32.16
N PHE A 32 -1.19 7.47 -31.33
CA PHE A 32 -1.28 7.00 -29.96
C PHE A 32 -1.35 5.47 -29.89
N VAL A 33 -2.26 4.86 -30.62
CA VAL A 33 -2.43 3.40 -30.68
C VAL A 33 -1.15 2.73 -31.18
N LEU A 34 -0.51 3.29 -32.21
CA LEU A 34 0.73 2.75 -32.77
C LEU A 34 1.88 2.79 -31.75
N VAL A 35 2.03 3.90 -31.02
CA VAL A 35 3.06 4.03 -29.96
C VAL A 35 2.79 3.05 -28.82
N VAL A 36 1.53 2.89 -28.40
CA VAL A 36 1.18 1.92 -27.36
C VAL A 36 1.46 0.49 -27.84
N LEU A 37 1.11 0.16 -29.07
CA LEU A 37 1.35 -1.16 -29.66
C LEU A 37 2.87 -1.43 -29.79
N ALA A 38 3.63 -0.44 -30.23
CA ALA A 38 5.09 -0.53 -30.30
C ALA A 38 5.71 -0.74 -28.90
N ALA A 39 5.20 -0.06 -27.87
CA ALA A 39 5.64 -0.24 -26.50
C ALA A 39 5.33 -1.64 -25.94
N VAL A 40 4.16 -2.19 -26.27
CA VAL A 40 3.79 -3.57 -25.90
C VAL A 40 4.71 -4.58 -26.58
N VAL A 41 4.97 -4.40 -27.88
CA VAL A 41 5.91 -5.26 -28.64
C VAL A 41 7.32 -5.15 -28.04
N PHE A 42 7.76 -3.94 -27.73
CA PHE A 42 9.06 -3.70 -27.08
C PHE A 42 9.14 -4.40 -25.71
N ASP A 43 8.10 -4.30 -24.89
CA ASP A 43 8.02 -4.99 -23.59
C ASP A 43 8.13 -6.51 -23.75
N LEU A 44 7.42 -7.09 -24.73
CA LEU A 44 7.51 -8.52 -25.02
C LEU A 44 8.91 -8.93 -25.48
N LEU A 45 9.54 -8.13 -26.34
CA LEU A 45 10.91 -8.38 -26.80
C LEU A 45 11.92 -8.27 -25.65
N LEU A 46 11.77 -7.27 -24.77
CA LEU A 46 12.59 -7.14 -23.56
C LEU A 46 12.41 -8.34 -22.63
N GLN A 47 11.18 -8.77 -22.39
CA GLN A 47 10.92 -9.94 -21.55
C GLN A 47 11.56 -11.20 -22.16
N LEU A 48 11.44 -11.41 -23.46
CA LEU A 48 12.05 -12.54 -24.14
C LEU A 48 13.58 -12.50 -24.11
N GLY A 49 14.18 -11.32 -24.31
CA GLY A 49 15.64 -11.11 -24.30
C GLY A 49 16.25 -11.19 -22.90
N ILE A 50 15.74 -10.37 -21.98
CA ILE A 50 16.30 -10.25 -20.62
C ILE A 50 16.07 -11.53 -19.81
N VAL A 51 14.83 -12.08 -19.84
CA VAL A 51 14.55 -13.30 -19.09
C VAL A 51 15.39 -14.47 -19.59
N ARG A 52 15.57 -14.63 -20.92
CA ARG A 52 16.44 -15.67 -21.47
C ARG A 52 17.93 -15.42 -21.18
N GLY A 53 18.37 -14.15 -21.29
CA GLY A 53 19.76 -13.77 -21.04
C GLY A 53 20.17 -13.97 -19.59
N VAL A 54 19.37 -13.44 -18.65
CA VAL A 54 19.64 -13.57 -17.21
C VAL A 54 19.53 -15.02 -16.75
N ARG A 55 18.56 -15.78 -17.25
CA ARG A 55 18.43 -17.19 -16.92
C ARG A 55 19.69 -18.00 -17.31
N ARG A 56 20.27 -17.73 -18.49
CA ARG A 56 21.55 -18.35 -18.92
C ARG A 56 22.73 -17.94 -18.04
N LEU A 57 22.72 -16.70 -17.51
CA LEU A 57 23.76 -16.20 -16.60
C LEU A 57 23.62 -16.85 -15.21
N VAL A 58 22.40 -16.92 -14.67
CA VAL A 58 22.08 -17.51 -13.36
C VAL A 58 22.37 -19.00 -13.34
N GLU A 59 22.07 -19.74 -14.43
CA GLU A 59 22.41 -21.17 -14.57
C GLU A 59 23.93 -21.45 -14.50
N ARG A 60 24.77 -20.43 -14.70
CA ARG A 60 26.24 -20.50 -14.53
C ARG A 60 26.74 -20.20 -13.12
N THR A 61 25.88 -19.61 -12.27
CA THR A 61 26.23 -19.22 -10.91
C THR A 61 25.79 -20.29 -9.91
N ARG A 62 26.68 -20.74 -9.02
CA ARG A 62 26.41 -21.80 -8.02
C ARG A 62 25.60 -21.37 -6.80
N ALA A 63 25.11 -20.13 -6.74
CA ALA A 63 24.46 -19.56 -5.57
C ALA A 63 22.93 -19.75 -5.61
N LYS A 64 22.36 -20.57 -4.74
CA LYS A 64 20.92 -20.88 -4.66
C LYS A 64 20.02 -19.67 -4.33
N TRP A 65 20.53 -18.59 -3.76
CA TRP A 65 19.79 -17.37 -3.46
C TRP A 65 19.63 -16.45 -4.68
N ASP A 66 20.53 -16.56 -5.65
CA ASP A 66 20.49 -15.85 -6.93
C ASP A 66 19.26 -16.28 -7.74
N ASP A 67 18.94 -17.58 -7.75
CA ASP A 67 17.77 -18.14 -8.44
C ASP A 67 16.43 -17.54 -7.97
N THR A 68 16.36 -17.12 -6.70
CA THR A 68 15.13 -16.57 -6.12
C THR A 68 15.03 -15.08 -6.34
N LEU A 69 16.12 -14.32 -6.25
CA LEU A 69 16.18 -12.88 -6.50
C LEU A 69 15.98 -12.56 -7.99
N PHE A 70 16.60 -13.33 -8.88
CA PHE A 70 16.44 -13.20 -10.33
C PHE A 70 15.34 -14.11 -10.90
N SER A 71 14.33 -14.40 -10.07
CA SER A 71 13.18 -15.18 -10.52
C SER A 71 12.44 -14.50 -11.67
N VAL A 72 11.84 -15.29 -12.55
CA VAL A 72 11.10 -14.80 -13.72
C VAL A 72 10.10 -13.69 -13.40
N PRO A 73 9.32 -13.73 -12.28
CA PRO A 73 8.43 -12.63 -11.91
C PRO A 73 9.14 -11.30 -11.64
N VAL A 74 10.30 -11.31 -10.96
CA VAL A 74 11.08 -10.11 -10.65
C VAL A 74 11.64 -9.49 -11.92
N LEU A 75 12.24 -10.32 -12.79
CA LEU A 75 12.78 -9.88 -14.09
C LEU A 75 11.69 -9.31 -15.00
N ARG A 76 10.52 -9.92 -15.03
CA ARG A 76 9.38 -9.44 -15.80
C ARG A 76 8.90 -8.07 -15.30
N CYS A 77 8.82 -7.86 -13.99
CA CYS A 77 8.48 -6.56 -13.44
C CYS A 77 9.53 -5.50 -13.76
N MET A 78 10.82 -5.85 -13.79
CA MET A 78 11.90 -4.95 -14.20
C MET A 78 11.76 -4.55 -15.68
N CYS A 79 11.44 -5.48 -16.58
CA CYS A 79 11.17 -5.17 -17.99
C CYS A 79 9.99 -4.19 -18.14
N HIS A 80 8.92 -4.37 -17.36
CA HIS A 80 7.79 -3.46 -17.38
C HIS A 80 8.14 -2.03 -16.96
N ILE A 81 9.09 -1.83 -16.03
CA ILE A 81 9.57 -0.48 -15.67
C ILE A 81 10.27 0.18 -16.85
N LEU A 82 11.16 -0.56 -17.55
CA LEU A 82 11.85 -0.02 -18.73
C LEU A 82 10.84 0.37 -19.84
N SER A 83 9.87 -0.48 -20.08
CA SER A 83 8.79 -0.23 -21.03
C SER A 83 7.94 0.98 -20.63
N ALA A 84 7.61 1.12 -19.34
CA ALA A 84 6.87 2.26 -18.80
C ALA A 84 7.64 3.58 -18.97
N ILE A 85 8.95 3.58 -18.72
CA ILE A 85 9.83 4.75 -18.93
C ILE A 85 9.88 5.11 -20.41
N LEU A 86 10.08 4.14 -21.30
CA LEU A 86 10.08 4.37 -22.74
C LEU A 86 8.77 5.02 -23.20
N LEU A 87 7.64 4.47 -22.75
CA LEU A 87 6.31 4.97 -23.06
C LEU A 87 6.12 6.40 -22.56
N ALA A 88 6.57 6.69 -21.32
CA ALA A 88 6.49 8.02 -20.74
C ALA A 88 7.32 9.09 -21.50
N VAL A 89 8.40 8.67 -22.14
CA VAL A 89 9.24 9.58 -22.95
C VAL A 89 8.66 9.77 -24.37
N VAL A 90 8.13 8.71 -24.97
CA VAL A 90 7.68 8.75 -26.38
C VAL A 90 6.26 9.28 -26.51
N LEU A 91 5.35 8.89 -25.61
CA LEU A 91 3.93 9.21 -25.74
C LEU A 91 3.61 10.72 -25.71
N PRO A 92 4.25 11.56 -24.87
CA PRO A 92 4.01 13.01 -24.88
C PRO A 92 4.41 13.70 -26.19
N VAL A 93 5.28 13.08 -26.99
CA VAL A 93 5.73 13.62 -28.30
C VAL A 93 4.59 13.58 -29.32
N VAL A 94 3.62 12.70 -29.15
CA VAL A 94 2.43 12.59 -30.00
C VAL A 94 1.47 13.78 -29.81
N PHE A 95 1.49 14.39 -28.62
CA PHE A 95 0.58 15.48 -28.26
C PHE A 95 1.25 16.85 -28.39
N GLU A 96 0.49 17.85 -28.79
CA GLU A 96 0.96 19.25 -28.88
C GLU A 96 1.33 19.77 -27.46
N GLU A 97 2.34 20.65 -27.42
CA GLU A 97 2.92 21.15 -26.14
C GLU A 97 1.89 21.87 -25.24
N LYS A 98 0.88 22.52 -25.81
CA LYS A 98 -0.13 23.28 -25.07
C LYS A 98 -1.46 22.54 -24.86
N SER A 99 -1.53 21.27 -25.24
CA SER A 99 -2.77 20.49 -25.11
C SER A 99 -2.99 19.99 -23.67
N THR A 100 -4.21 20.21 -23.15
CA THR A 100 -4.67 19.60 -21.87
C THR A 100 -4.50 18.07 -21.88
N GLY A 101 -4.69 17.45 -23.05
CA GLY A 101 -4.47 16.01 -23.25
C GLY A 101 -3.04 15.57 -22.92
N ARG A 102 -2.03 16.38 -23.27
CA ARG A 102 -0.63 16.09 -22.92
C ARG A 102 -0.41 16.03 -21.42
N VAL A 103 -0.98 16.97 -20.67
CA VAL A 103 -0.85 17.00 -19.19
C VAL A 103 -1.46 15.76 -18.57
N ILE A 104 -2.66 15.37 -19.01
CA ILE A 104 -3.35 14.17 -18.53
C ILE A 104 -2.52 12.92 -18.83
N VAL A 105 -2.04 12.80 -20.08
CA VAL A 105 -1.22 11.66 -20.51
C VAL A 105 0.07 11.56 -19.68
N LEU A 106 0.76 12.68 -19.46
CA LEU A 106 1.96 12.70 -18.63
C LEU A 106 1.68 12.22 -17.20
N ARG A 107 0.60 12.70 -16.58
CA ARG A 107 0.22 12.27 -15.22
C ARG A 107 -0.13 10.78 -15.18
N LEU A 108 -0.87 10.29 -16.17
CA LEU A 108 -1.18 8.86 -16.25
C LEU A 108 0.08 8.01 -16.43
N MET A 109 1.04 8.47 -17.24
CA MET A 109 2.32 7.77 -17.43
C MET A 109 3.17 7.78 -16.16
N GLN A 110 3.22 8.90 -15.43
CA GLN A 110 3.89 8.98 -14.14
C GLN A 110 3.25 8.03 -13.12
N ALA A 111 1.91 8.01 -13.04
CA ALA A 111 1.18 7.07 -12.18
C ALA A 111 1.44 5.61 -12.57
N TYR A 112 1.51 5.31 -13.87
CA TYR A 112 1.85 3.98 -14.38
C TYR A 112 3.27 3.54 -14.03
N ILE A 113 4.25 4.47 -14.09
CA ILE A 113 5.64 4.21 -13.64
C ILE A 113 5.64 3.87 -12.15
N VAL A 114 4.99 4.69 -11.32
CA VAL A 114 4.91 4.44 -9.86
C VAL A 114 4.28 3.07 -9.56
N PHE A 115 3.19 2.72 -10.26
CA PHE A 115 2.55 1.42 -10.14
C PHE A 115 3.48 0.27 -10.58
N SER A 116 4.24 0.44 -11.66
CA SER A 116 5.20 -0.55 -12.15
C SER A 116 6.35 -0.76 -11.16
N VAL A 117 6.85 0.33 -10.55
CA VAL A 117 7.86 0.28 -9.47
C VAL A 117 7.30 -0.44 -8.24
N PHE A 118 6.06 -0.15 -7.84
CA PHE A 118 5.40 -0.86 -6.75
C PHE A 118 5.31 -2.38 -7.01
N ARG A 119 4.92 -2.78 -8.21
CA ARG A 119 4.90 -4.21 -8.60
C ARG A 119 6.28 -4.85 -8.50
N PHE A 120 7.32 -4.14 -8.91
CA PHE A 120 8.71 -4.60 -8.80
C PHE A 120 9.14 -4.74 -7.35
N VAL A 121 8.91 -3.71 -6.52
CA VAL A 121 9.20 -3.75 -5.06
C VAL A 121 8.46 -4.91 -4.41
N ASN A 122 7.20 -5.13 -4.75
CA ASN A 122 6.39 -6.23 -4.21
C ASN A 122 6.95 -7.61 -4.62
N ALA A 123 7.42 -7.75 -5.86
CA ALA A 123 8.09 -8.96 -6.32
C ALA A 123 9.43 -9.19 -5.60
N LEU A 124 10.22 -8.13 -5.36
CA LEU A 124 11.45 -8.19 -4.57
C LEU A 124 11.18 -8.57 -3.11
N LEU A 125 10.18 -7.96 -2.47
CA LEU A 125 9.77 -8.32 -1.11
C LEU A 125 9.40 -9.80 -1.05
N TYR A 126 8.60 -10.28 -2.00
CA TYR A 126 8.24 -11.70 -2.07
C TYR A 126 9.48 -12.60 -2.17
N ALA A 127 10.42 -12.27 -3.05
CA ALA A 127 11.66 -13.03 -3.22
C ALA A 127 12.54 -12.98 -1.95
N ALA A 128 12.71 -11.80 -1.34
CA ALA A 128 13.51 -11.61 -0.13
C ALA A 128 12.95 -12.40 1.06
N PHE A 129 11.63 -12.32 1.30
CA PHE A 129 10.99 -13.07 2.38
C PHE A 129 10.99 -14.58 2.12
N ARG A 130 10.96 -15.03 0.88
CA ARG A 130 11.11 -16.44 0.51
C ARG A 130 12.51 -16.97 0.82
N ILE A 131 13.55 -16.17 0.54
CA ILE A 131 14.94 -16.50 0.90
C ILE A 131 15.09 -16.52 2.43
N ALA A 132 14.51 -15.56 3.14
CA ALA A 132 14.55 -15.52 4.60
C ALA A 132 13.86 -16.76 5.20
N ALA A 133 12.70 -17.17 4.68
CA ALA A 133 11.95 -18.33 5.15
C ALA A 133 12.72 -19.66 4.97
N ALA A 134 13.62 -19.74 3.99
CA ALA A 134 14.44 -20.91 3.77
C ALA A 134 15.58 -21.07 4.79
N ARG A 135 15.89 -20.04 5.61
CA ARG A 135 16.95 -20.10 6.61
C ARG A 135 16.44 -20.72 7.92
N PRO A 136 17.18 -21.66 8.54
CA PRO A 136 16.76 -22.32 9.80
C PRO A 136 16.45 -21.34 10.94
N ALA A 137 17.20 -20.24 11.03
CA ALA A 137 17.01 -19.20 12.06
C ALA A 137 15.65 -18.48 12.01
N TRP A 138 14.89 -18.63 10.93
CA TRP A 138 13.62 -17.93 10.69
C TRP A 138 12.41 -18.87 10.64
N GLN A 139 12.60 -20.18 10.74
CA GLN A 139 11.52 -21.18 10.60
C GLN A 139 10.40 -21.02 11.64
N ASN A 140 10.73 -20.54 12.86
CA ASN A 140 9.76 -20.36 13.94
C ASN A 140 9.24 -18.91 14.05
N LYS A 141 9.53 -18.03 13.08
CA LYS A 141 9.10 -16.62 13.11
C LYS A 141 7.91 -16.39 12.17
N PRO A 142 7.01 -15.42 12.47
CA PRO A 142 5.82 -15.14 11.68
C PRO A 142 6.16 -14.36 10.39
N ILE A 143 6.99 -14.94 9.52
CA ILE A 143 7.49 -14.31 8.28
C ILE A 143 6.35 -13.89 7.37
N LYS A 144 5.26 -14.66 7.33
CA LYS A 144 4.08 -14.35 6.51
C LYS A 144 3.45 -13.00 6.93
N GLY A 145 3.28 -12.79 8.25
CA GLY A 145 2.75 -11.54 8.78
C GLY A 145 3.66 -10.36 8.47
N LEU A 146 4.98 -10.51 8.70
CA LEU A 146 5.97 -9.46 8.41
C LEU A 146 5.97 -9.06 6.92
N ARG A 147 5.88 -10.05 6.01
CA ARG A 147 5.74 -9.78 4.58
C ARG A 147 4.47 -8.99 4.27
N GLN A 148 3.32 -9.41 4.83
CA GLN A 148 2.04 -8.73 4.59
C GLN A 148 2.07 -7.28 5.08
N THR A 149 2.68 -7.02 6.23
CA THR A 149 2.88 -5.65 6.75
C THR A 149 3.75 -4.82 5.81
N ALA A 150 4.89 -5.35 5.35
CA ALA A 150 5.76 -4.66 4.41
C ALA A 150 5.06 -4.36 3.08
N GLN A 151 4.26 -5.30 2.56
CA GLN A 151 3.46 -5.11 1.35
C GLN A 151 2.37 -4.06 1.56
N GLY A 152 1.72 -4.02 2.73
CA GLY A 152 0.72 -3.01 3.08
C GLY A 152 1.31 -1.60 3.12
N ILE A 153 2.50 -1.45 3.72
CA ILE A 153 3.24 -0.17 3.74
C ILE A 153 3.61 0.26 2.31
N ALA A 154 4.14 -0.64 1.50
CA ALA A 154 4.48 -0.35 0.11
C ALA A 154 3.24 0.07 -0.71
N LEU A 155 2.09 -0.59 -0.49
CA LEU A 155 0.82 -0.23 -1.13
C LEU A 155 0.35 1.16 -0.70
N LEU A 156 0.44 1.49 0.60
CA LEU A 156 0.08 2.81 1.13
C LEU A 156 0.91 3.91 0.47
N ILE A 157 2.24 3.74 0.42
CA ILE A 157 3.15 4.69 -0.22
C ILE A 157 2.80 4.85 -1.71
N CYS A 158 2.60 3.76 -2.43
CA CYS A 158 2.22 3.78 -3.84
C CYS A 158 0.92 4.56 -4.06
N THR A 159 -0.11 4.30 -3.23
CA THR A 159 -1.40 4.97 -3.32
C THR A 159 -1.28 6.48 -3.11
N ILE A 160 -0.52 6.91 -2.09
CA ILE A 160 -0.28 8.34 -1.82
C ILE A 160 0.44 9.01 -2.99
N LEU A 161 1.46 8.35 -3.56
CA LEU A 161 2.20 8.89 -4.71
C LEU A 161 1.31 8.99 -5.95
N ILE A 162 0.48 8.00 -6.26
CA ILE A 162 -0.45 8.05 -7.38
C ILE A 162 -1.48 9.17 -7.20
N ILE A 163 -2.08 9.29 -6.02
CA ILE A 163 -3.04 10.36 -5.72
C ILE A 163 -2.36 11.74 -5.84
N SER A 164 -1.13 11.87 -5.33
CA SER A 164 -0.31 13.09 -5.43
C SER A 164 -0.12 13.53 -6.89
N ILE A 165 0.25 12.60 -7.77
CA ILE A 165 0.46 12.85 -9.21
C ILE A 165 -0.86 13.26 -9.87
N LEU A 166 -1.96 12.55 -9.59
CA LEU A 166 -3.26 12.83 -10.21
C LEU A 166 -3.83 14.18 -9.78
N LEU A 167 -3.67 14.55 -8.50
CA LEU A 167 -4.14 15.83 -7.94
C LEU A 167 -3.19 16.99 -8.19
N ASP A 168 -1.99 16.74 -8.74
CA ASP A 168 -0.94 17.76 -8.90
C ASP A 168 -0.56 18.45 -7.58
N LYS A 169 -0.45 17.66 -6.53
CA LYS A 169 -0.08 18.11 -5.18
C LYS A 169 1.15 17.36 -4.70
N SER A 170 1.98 18.01 -3.87
CA SER A 170 3.12 17.29 -3.30
C SER A 170 2.65 16.19 -2.34
N PRO A 171 3.34 15.03 -2.30
CA PRO A 171 3.02 13.97 -1.35
C PRO A 171 3.07 14.44 0.11
N ALA A 172 3.94 15.42 0.42
CA ALA A 172 4.04 15.99 1.76
C ALA A 172 2.75 16.69 2.20
N ILE A 173 2.06 17.41 1.31
CA ILE A 173 0.77 18.05 1.61
C ILE A 173 -0.28 17.01 1.96
N LEU A 174 -0.34 15.91 1.19
CA LEU A 174 -1.29 14.81 1.45
C LEU A 174 -0.99 14.13 2.79
N LEU A 175 0.30 13.84 3.07
CA LEU A 175 0.71 13.24 4.33
C LEU A 175 0.42 14.15 5.53
N THR A 176 0.66 15.47 5.40
CA THR A 176 0.34 16.44 6.45
C THR A 176 -1.15 16.49 6.71
N GLY A 177 -1.98 16.53 5.67
CA GLY A 177 -3.44 16.51 5.80
C GLY A 177 -3.95 15.23 6.47
N LEU A 178 -3.45 14.07 6.03
CA LEU A 178 -3.79 12.77 6.64
C LEU A 178 -3.32 12.69 8.09
N GLY A 179 -2.10 13.17 8.38
CA GLY A 179 -1.56 13.19 9.74
C GLY A 179 -2.34 14.08 10.68
N ALA A 180 -2.72 15.28 10.24
CA ALA A 180 -3.57 16.19 11.02
C ALA A 180 -4.95 15.56 11.29
N SER A 181 -5.59 14.97 10.29
CA SER A 181 -6.86 14.28 10.46
C SER A 181 -6.75 13.10 11.41
N ALA A 182 -5.68 12.31 11.31
CA ALA A 182 -5.42 11.18 12.21
C ALA A 182 -5.20 11.64 13.65
N ALA A 183 -4.50 12.76 13.87
CA ALA A 183 -4.29 13.34 15.20
C ALA A 183 -5.61 13.79 15.84
N VAL A 184 -6.49 14.42 15.07
CA VAL A 184 -7.83 14.83 15.55
C VAL A 184 -8.67 13.60 15.90
N LEU A 185 -8.69 12.58 15.03
CA LEU A 185 -9.40 11.32 15.30
C LEU A 185 -8.84 10.62 16.54
N MET A 186 -7.51 10.57 16.68
CA MET A 186 -6.87 9.98 17.86
C MET A 186 -7.26 10.72 19.15
N LEU A 187 -7.39 12.06 19.10
CA LEU A 187 -7.84 12.86 20.23
C LEU A 187 -9.29 12.57 20.60
N ILE A 188 -10.17 12.43 19.61
CA ILE A 188 -11.60 12.10 19.83
C ILE A 188 -11.75 10.69 20.43
N PHE A 189 -11.01 9.73 19.95
CA PHE A 189 -11.11 8.33 20.39
C PHE A 189 -10.14 7.97 21.52
N ARG A 190 -9.38 8.91 22.04
CA ARG A 190 -8.34 8.68 23.06
C ARG A 190 -8.85 7.82 24.22
N ASP A 191 -9.96 8.21 24.83
CA ASP A 191 -10.47 7.52 26.05
C ASP A 191 -10.99 6.13 25.70
N SER A 192 -11.61 5.96 24.53
CA SER A 192 -12.03 4.64 24.04
C SER A 192 -10.84 3.70 23.81
N ILE A 193 -9.75 4.23 23.21
CA ILE A 193 -8.52 3.45 22.98
C ILE A 193 -7.87 3.06 24.31
N LEU A 194 -7.75 4.02 25.26
CA LEU A 194 -7.19 3.75 26.58
C LEU A 194 -8.04 2.73 27.33
N GLY A 195 -9.37 2.83 27.31
CA GLY A 195 -10.28 1.87 27.94
C GLY A 195 -10.11 0.48 27.34
N PHE A 196 -10.01 0.37 26.03
CA PHE A 196 -9.79 -0.90 25.34
C PHE A 196 -8.44 -1.54 25.73
N VAL A 197 -7.34 -0.77 25.72
CA VAL A 197 -6.02 -1.24 26.11
C VAL A 197 -6.01 -1.67 27.57
N SER A 198 -6.62 -0.88 28.48
CA SER A 198 -6.76 -1.24 29.89
C SER A 198 -7.56 -2.53 30.07
N GLY A 199 -8.65 -2.72 29.31
CA GLY A 199 -9.44 -3.94 29.33
C GLY A 199 -8.63 -5.17 28.95
N ILE A 200 -7.85 -5.08 27.87
CA ILE A 200 -6.96 -6.18 27.44
C ILE A 200 -5.91 -6.47 28.54
N GLN A 201 -5.30 -5.44 29.13
CA GLN A 201 -4.29 -5.61 30.17
C GLN A 201 -4.86 -6.27 31.43
N LEU A 202 -6.03 -5.85 31.88
CA LEU A 202 -6.70 -6.44 33.03
C LEU A 202 -7.09 -7.91 32.78
N ALA A 203 -7.61 -8.21 31.58
CA ALA A 203 -7.96 -9.57 31.19
C ALA A 203 -6.71 -10.47 31.03
N ALA A 204 -5.65 -9.96 30.38
CA ALA A 204 -4.42 -10.74 30.13
C ALA A 204 -3.65 -11.05 31.43
N ASN A 205 -3.77 -10.19 32.44
CA ASN A 205 -3.10 -10.37 33.73
C ASN A 205 -4.03 -10.97 34.83
N ASP A 206 -5.24 -11.39 34.45
CA ASP A 206 -6.24 -11.93 35.38
C ASP A 206 -6.53 -11.01 36.59
N MET A 207 -6.44 -9.67 36.39
CA MET A 207 -6.53 -8.69 37.47
C MET A 207 -7.97 -8.38 37.88
N LEU A 208 -8.95 -8.62 37.01
CA LEU A 208 -10.36 -8.35 37.27
C LEU A 208 -11.24 -9.43 36.65
N LYS A 209 -12.09 -10.04 37.47
CA LYS A 209 -13.01 -11.11 37.07
C LYS A 209 -14.43 -10.81 37.55
N VAL A 210 -15.40 -11.41 36.88
CA VAL A 210 -16.79 -11.41 37.35
C VAL A 210 -16.86 -12.08 38.70
N GLY A 211 -17.50 -11.43 39.68
CA GLY A 211 -17.59 -11.84 41.06
C GLY A 211 -16.54 -11.23 41.98
N ASP A 212 -15.53 -10.54 41.48
CA ASP A 212 -14.56 -9.81 42.29
C ASP A 212 -15.23 -8.62 42.98
N TRP A 213 -14.83 -8.37 44.23
CA TRP A 213 -15.21 -7.15 44.96
C TRP A 213 -14.26 -6.00 44.62
N ILE A 214 -14.80 -4.88 44.13
CA ILE A 214 -14.01 -3.68 43.93
C ILE A 214 -14.66 -2.46 44.59
N SER A 215 -13.80 -1.60 45.15
CA SER A 215 -14.22 -0.35 45.76
C SER A 215 -13.49 0.82 45.09
N VAL A 216 -14.25 1.72 44.43
CA VAL A 216 -13.75 2.94 43.80
C VAL A 216 -14.65 4.13 44.24
N PRO A 217 -14.39 4.66 45.45
CA PRO A 217 -15.28 5.66 46.06
C PRO A 217 -15.47 6.91 45.26
N LYS A 218 -14.45 7.31 44.48
CA LYS A 218 -14.48 8.50 43.61
C LYS A 218 -15.64 8.44 42.60
N TYR A 219 -16.08 7.26 42.22
CA TYR A 219 -17.13 7.04 41.23
C TYR A 219 -18.37 6.39 41.82
N GLY A 220 -18.44 6.29 43.14
CA GLY A 220 -19.60 5.69 43.84
C GLY A 220 -19.74 4.19 43.57
N ALA A 221 -18.67 3.51 43.22
CA ALA A 221 -18.66 2.08 42.96
C ALA A 221 -18.07 1.36 44.19
N ASP A 222 -18.86 0.52 44.86
CA ASP A 222 -18.43 -0.33 45.98
C ASP A 222 -19.29 -1.59 46.01
N GLY A 223 -18.80 -2.65 45.35
CA GLY A 223 -19.59 -3.87 45.20
C GLY A 223 -18.96 -4.94 44.32
N ASN A 224 -19.79 -5.88 43.91
CA ASN A 224 -19.38 -7.01 43.10
C ASN A 224 -19.44 -6.69 41.59
N VAL A 225 -18.41 -7.13 40.90
CA VAL A 225 -18.35 -7.09 39.43
C VAL A 225 -19.37 -8.08 38.85
N GLU A 226 -20.35 -7.57 38.08
CA GLU A 226 -21.34 -8.40 37.38
C GLU A 226 -20.90 -8.76 35.96
N GLU A 227 -20.30 -7.78 35.27
CA GLU A 227 -19.92 -7.95 33.87
C GLU A 227 -18.67 -7.13 33.57
N VAL A 228 -17.74 -7.73 32.86
CA VAL A 228 -16.54 -7.06 32.34
C VAL A 228 -16.66 -7.01 30.82
N SER A 229 -16.84 -5.80 30.28
CA SER A 229 -16.84 -5.52 28.84
C SER A 229 -15.46 -5.02 28.40
N LEU A 230 -15.26 -4.77 27.08
CA LEU A 230 -13.95 -4.35 26.54
C LEU A 230 -13.45 -3.00 27.07
N THR A 231 -14.37 -2.09 27.42
CA THR A 231 -14.04 -0.72 27.84
C THR A 231 -14.67 -0.32 29.17
N THR A 232 -15.60 -1.11 29.68
CA THR A 232 -16.38 -0.79 30.88
C THR A 232 -16.60 -2.03 31.74
N VAL A 233 -16.81 -1.79 33.04
CA VAL A 233 -17.22 -2.82 34.02
C VAL A 233 -18.54 -2.39 34.65
N LYS A 234 -19.47 -3.34 34.80
CA LYS A 234 -20.70 -3.18 35.60
C LYS A 234 -20.44 -3.72 37.02
N ILE A 235 -20.74 -2.87 38.00
CA ILE A 235 -20.59 -3.18 39.43
C ILE A 235 -21.95 -3.06 40.07
N ARG A 236 -22.33 -4.06 40.84
CA ARG A 236 -23.50 -4.03 41.71
C ARG A 236 -23.11 -3.63 43.11
N ASN A 237 -23.50 -2.44 43.52
CA ASN A 237 -23.26 -1.92 44.87
C ASN A 237 -24.12 -2.62 45.94
N TRP A 238 -23.82 -2.38 47.21
CA TRP A 238 -24.58 -2.87 48.36
C TRP A 238 -26.06 -2.47 48.37
N ASP A 239 -26.40 -1.28 47.82
CA ASP A 239 -27.75 -0.75 47.71
C ASP A 239 -28.50 -1.28 46.49
N ASN A 240 -27.98 -2.29 45.80
CA ASN A 240 -28.46 -2.85 44.55
C ASN A 240 -28.42 -1.89 43.37
N THR A 241 -27.77 -0.73 43.46
CA THR A 241 -27.54 0.13 42.34
C THR A 241 -26.47 -0.46 41.39
N LEU A 242 -26.66 -0.27 40.08
CA LEU A 242 -25.70 -0.68 39.05
C LEU A 242 -24.88 0.54 38.64
N VAL A 243 -23.58 0.44 38.83
CA VAL A 243 -22.61 1.47 38.38
C VAL A 243 -21.82 0.92 37.20
N MET A 244 -21.78 1.70 36.12
CA MET A 244 -20.91 1.42 34.99
C MET A 244 -19.64 2.27 35.09
N LEU A 245 -18.50 1.62 35.20
CA LEU A 245 -17.21 2.26 35.33
C LEU A 245 -16.35 1.99 34.10
N SER A 246 -15.69 3.04 33.56
CA SER A 246 -14.71 2.85 32.51
C SER A 246 -13.44 2.19 33.07
N LEU A 247 -12.87 1.25 32.30
CA LEU A 247 -11.65 0.52 32.69
C LEU A 247 -10.41 1.43 32.81
N ILE A 248 -10.42 2.64 32.21
CA ILE A 248 -9.38 3.66 32.41
C ILE A 248 -9.26 4.03 33.89
N HIS A 249 -10.40 4.17 34.57
CA HIS A 249 -10.43 4.60 35.98
C HIS A 249 -10.06 3.50 36.96
N ILE A 250 -10.11 2.25 36.52
CA ILE A 250 -9.66 1.09 37.32
C ILE A 250 -8.16 0.88 37.17
N SER A 251 -7.59 1.20 36.01
CA SER A 251 -6.16 1.10 35.75
C SER A 251 -5.33 2.28 36.30
N GLU A 252 -5.96 3.39 36.72
CA GLU A 252 -5.25 4.40 37.50
C GLU A 252 -4.69 3.78 38.78
N PRO A 253 -3.45 4.13 39.23
CA PRO A 253 -2.81 3.55 40.42
C PRO A 253 -3.46 4.03 41.72
N THR A 254 -4.73 3.79 41.87
CA THR A 254 -5.45 3.85 43.14
C THR A 254 -5.34 2.47 43.79
N ARG A 255 -4.91 2.42 45.05
CA ARG A 255 -4.76 1.20 45.81
C ARG A 255 -6.00 0.33 45.67
N LEU A 256 -5.94 -0.71 44.85
CA LEU A 256 -6.93 -1.78 44.85
C LEU A 256 -6.80 -2.53 46.14
N ARG A 257 -7.67 -2.27 47.12
CA ARG A 257 -7.73 -3.04 48.36
C ARG A 257 -8.51 -4.32 48.06
N ARG A 258 -7.77 -5.36 47.71
CA ARG A 258 -8.33 -6.71 47.63
C ARG A 258 -8.59 -7.17 49.06
N ILE A 259 -9.84 -7.31 49.45
CA ILE A 259 -10.24 -7.97 50.69
C ILE A 259 -10.54 -9.40 50.28
N SER A 260 -9.63 -10.32 50.67
CA SER A 260 -9.80 -11.76 50.58
C SER A 260 -10.79 -12.24 51.61
#